data_6e14ad81fd6527537d2403ea7cb696f1
#
_entry.id   6e14ad81fd6527537d2403ea7cb696f1
#
_cell.length_a   1.000
_cell.length_b   1.000
_cell.length_c   1.000
_cell.angle_alpha   90.00
_cell.angle_beta   90.00
_cell.angle_gamma   90.00
#
_symmetry.space_group_name_H-M   'P 1'
#
loop_
_entity.id
_entity.type
_entity.pdbx_description
1 polymer ?
#
loop_
_entity_poly.entity_id
_entity_poly.type
_entity_poly.pdbx_seq_one_letter_code
_entity_poly.pdbx_strand_id
1 'polypeptide(L)'
;GQDNIKVNGSTSFKVYVNGKPNNMMSNNPSEVLKSMPASSIKKIEVITNPGPKYDAEGVGGILNIITEGKGLEGYTATVSLRGSNTGGGGGVYATVKERKLTVSVNYNNSIQDNKKTYSDTERSVTDDNGVPTTVTKESSTAKPNSQWHSGSLEASYEIDSLRLITASLSLSRYSRKANSDAQTHTLAPASGTDLYGYSSDIFSKNSYSSVSGALDYQRSF
;
A
#
# COMPACT_ATOMS: atom_id res chain seq x y z
N GLY A 1 7.35 -10.49 -13.81
CA GLY A 1 7.36 -10.99 -12.44
C GLY A 1 7.47 -9.81 -11.50
N GLN A 2 6.66 -9.78 -10.45
CA GLN A 2 6.83 -8.77 -9.42
C GLN A 2 8.13 -9.10 -8.68
N ASP A 3 9.13 -8.22 -8.76
CA ASP A 3 10.41 -8.33 -8.03
C ASP A 3 10.19 -8.00 -6.54
N ASN A 4 9.48 -8.87 -5.84
CA ASN A 4 9.29 -8.74 -4.41
C ASN A 4 10.46 -9.41 -3.69
N ILE A 5 11.21 -8.62 -2.94
CA ILE A 5 12.26 -9.13 -2.05
C ILE A 5 11.58 -9.87 -0.89
N LYS A 6 12.07 -11.06 -0.60
CA LYS A 6 11.60 -11.89 0.53
C LYS A 6 12.77 -12.24 1.43
N VAL A 7 12.56 -12.13 2.72
CA VAL A 7 13.49 -12.58 3.75
C VAL A 7 12.84 -13.76 4.47
N ASN A 8 13.47 -14.93 4.42
CA ASN A 8 12.94 -16.18 4.99
C ASN A 8 11.50 -16.49 4.53
N GLY A 9 11.21 -16.27 3.24
CA GLY A 9 9.87 -16.49 2.68
C GLY A 9 8.84 -15.39 2.96
N SER A 10 9.13 -14.47 3.88
CA SER A 10 8.27 -13.34 4.24
C SER A 10 8.60 -12.09 3.42
N THR A 11 7.57 -11.37 3.01
CA THR A 11 7.69 -10.02 2.44
C THR A 11 7.74 -8.94 3.51
N SER A 12 7.45 -9.29 4.77
CA SER A 12 7.54 -8.40 5.93
C SER A 12 8.90 -8.59 6.61
N PHE A 13 9.78 -7.62 6.46
CA PHE A 13 11.09 -7.58 7.10
C PHE A 13 11.50 -6.14 7.38
N LYS A 14 12.40 -5.93 8.35
CA LYS A 14 12.97 -4.61 8.63
C LYS A 14 14.33 -4.47 7.93
N VAL A 15 14.61 -3.27 7.46
CA VAL A 15 15.92 -2.94 6.86
C VAL A 15 16.73 -2.11 7.83
N TYR A 16 17.96 -2.54 8.03
CA TYR A 16 18.97 -1.83 8.81
C TYR A 16 20.12 -1.39 7.89
N VAL A 17 20.72 -0.27 8.20
CA VAL A 17 21.93 0.22 7.54
C VAL A 17 23.01 0.41 8.59
N ASN A 18 24.12 -0.31 8.43
CA ASN A 18 25.21 -0.31 9.43
C ASN A 18 24.74 -0.59 10.86
N GLY A 19 23.78 -1.52 11.03
CA GLY A 19 23.22 -1.90 12.31
C GLY A 19 22.18 -0.94 12.90
N LYS A 20 21.79 0.12 12.18
CA LYS A 20 20.74 1.07 12.59
C LYS A 20 19.47 0.82 11.79
N PRO A 21 18.27 0.83 12.40
CA PRO A 21 17.02 0.65 11.68
C PRO A 21 16.80 1.79 10.69
N ASN A 22 16.29 1.45 9.52
CA ASN A 22 15.90 2.41 8.50
C ASN A 22 14.44 2.16 8.11
N ASN A 23 13.52 2.95 8.66
CA ASN A 23 12.08 2.77 8.49
C ASN A 23 11.65 2.99 7.05
N MET A 24 12.26 3.93 6.34
CA MET A 24 11.94 4.18 4.95
C MET A 24 12.33 3.01 4.04
N MET A 25 13.53 2.45 4.23
CA MET A 25 13.94 1.26 3.52
C MET A 25 13.08 0.05 3.89
N SER A 26 12.63 -0.05 5.13
CA SER A 26 11.72 -1.11 5.57
C SER A 26 10.35 -1.02 4.89
N ASN A 27 9.87 0.19 4.63
CA ASN A 27 8.57 0.42 3.97
C ASN A 27 8.63 0.21 2.45
N ASN A 28 9.78 0.47 1.81
CA ASN A 28 9.96 0.36 0.35
C ASN A 28 11.31 -0.30 -0.03
N PRO A 29 11.58 -1.54 0.42
CA PRO A 29 12.91 -2.12 0.30
C PRO A 29 13.35 -2.32 -1.16
N SER A 30 12.45 -2.71 -2.05
CA SER A 30 12.79 -2.95 -3.45
C SER A 30 13.23 -1.68 -4.18
N GLU A 31 12.52 -0.58 -3.99
CA GLU A 31 12.82 0.69 -4.67
C GLU A 31 14.12 1.29 -4.15
N VAL A 32 14.34 1.22 -2.85
CA VAL A 32 15.56 1.75 -2.26
C VAL A 32 16.78 0.94 -2.66
N LEU A 33 16.71 -0.39 -2.61
CA LEU A 33 17.84 -1.24 -3.01
C LEU A 33 18.18 -1.10 -4.49
N LYS A 34 17.16 -0.92 -5.36
CA LYS A 34 17.42 -0.63 -6.78
C LYS A 34 18.11 0.72 -7.01
N SER A 35 17.89 1.68 -6.13
CA SER A 35 18.48 3.02 -6.24
C SER A 35 19.89 3.11 -5.64
N MET A 36 20.32 2.13 -4.83
CA MET A 36 21.64 2.14 -4.23
C MET A 36 22.71 1.68 -5.24
N PRO A 37 23.81 2.44 -5.42
CA PRO A 37 24.94 1.96 -6.20
C PRO A 37 25.54 0.69 -5.57
N ALA A 38 25.75 -0.34 -6.36
CA ALA A 38 26.33 -1.60 -5.87
C ALA A 38 27.72 -1.40 -5.24
N SER A 39 28.49 -0.42 -5.73
CA SER A 39 29.79 -0.04 -5.20
C SER A 39 29.76 0.56 -3.79
N SER A 40 28.60 1.00 -3.33
CA SER A 40 28.42 1.53 -1.98
C SER A 40 28.08 0.47 -0.94
N ILE A 41 27.76 -0.74 -1.39
CA ILE A 41 27.40 -1.86 -0.53
C ILE A 41 28.61 -2.77 -0.35
N LYS A 42 29.09 -2.85 0.88
CA LYS A 42 30.16 -3.78 1.25
C LYS A 42 29.64 -5.19 1.45
N LYS A 43 28.48 -5.32 2.14
CA LYS A 43 27.92 -6.60 2.54
C LYS A 43 26.43 -6.43 2.84
N ILE A 44 25.65 -7.45 2.55
CA ILE A 44 24.27 -7.57 3.00
C ILE A 44 24.20 -8.77 3.95
N GLU A 45 23.71 -8.54 5.15
CA GLU A 45 23.48 -9.55 6.18
C GLU A 45 21.99 -9.84 6.30
N VAL A 46 21.62 -11.10 6.19
CA VAL A 46 20.25 -11.55 6.41
C VAL A 46 20.18 -12.19 7.79
N ILE A 47 19.44 -11.56 8.71
CA ILE A 47 19.28 -12.02 10.09
C ILE A 47 17.89 -12.62 10.22
N THR A 48 17.80 -13.94 10.19
CA THR A 48 16.54 -14.69 10.25
C THR A 48 16.06 -14.96 11.66
N ASN A 49 16.95 -14.84 12.63
CA ASN A 49 16.63 -15.02 14.05
C ASN A 49 17.20 -13.84 14.85
N PRO A 50 16.56 -12.66 14.74
CA PRO A 50 17.05 -11.46 15.42
C PRO A 50 16.91 -11.60 16.93
N GLY A 51 18.07 -11.46 17.62
CA GLY A 51 18.10 -11.41 19.07
C GLY A 51 17.57 -10.08 19.63
N PRO A 52 17.58 -9.89 20.96
CA PRO A 52 17.00 -8.72 21.62
C PRO A 52 17.67 -7.39 21.26
N LYS A 53 18.81 -7.43 20.57
CA LYS A 53 19.47 -6.24 20.01
C LYS A 53 18.65 -5.56 18.90
N TYR A 54 17.79 -6.31 18.24
CA TYR A 54 17.02 -5.84 17.10
C TYR A 54 15.54 -5.80 17.47
N ASP A 55 14.90 -4.67 17.20
CA ASP A 55 13.44 -4.58 17.26
C ASP A 55 12.85 -5.26 16.01
N ALA A 56 12.58 -6.55 16.13
CA ALA A 56 12.11 -7.41 15.05
C ALA A 56 10.75 -8.04 15.32
N GLU A 57 9.97 -7.44 16.21
CA GLU A 57 8.65 -7.94 16.57
C GLU A 57 7.72 -7.92 15.35
N GLY A 58 7.12 -9.06 15.05
CA GLY A 58 6.15 -9.21 13.97
C GLY A 58 6.72 -9.27 12.54
N VAL A 59 8.04 -9.44 12.35
CA VAL A 59 8.67 -9.53 11.03
C VAL A 59 9.41 -10.85 10.82
N GLY A 60 9.51 -11.29 9.56
CA GLY A 60 10.19 -12.54 9.17
C GLY A 60 11.73 -12.48 9.23
N GLY A 61 12.30 -11.32 9.56
CA GLY A 61 13.75 -11.14 9.67
C GLY A 61 14.21 -9.70 9.45
N ILE A 62 15.51 -9.52 9.45
CA ILE A 62 16.17 -8.23 9.22
C ILE A 62 17.15 -8.35 8.06
N LEU A 63 17.13 -7.36 7.19
CA LEU A 63 18.12 -7.15 6.16
C LEU A 63 19.04 -6.01 6.59
N ASN A 64 20.27 -6.34 7.01
CA ASN A 64 21.25 -5.33 7.42
C ASN A 64 22.24 -5.06 6.28
N ILE A 65 22.20 -3.85 5.76
CA ILE A 65 23.08 -3.40 4.68
C ILE A 65 24.30 -2.73 5.30
N ILE A 66 25.47 -3.33 5.09
CA ILE A 66 26.74 -2.74 5.50
C ILE A 66 27.31 -1.99 4.30
N THR A 67 27.56 -0.70 4.49
CA THR A 67 28.12 0.17 3.43
C THR A 67 29.63 0.31 3.56
N GLU A 68 30.31 0.61 2.44
CA GLU A 68 31.74 0.95 2.46
C GLU A 68 31.94 2.42 2.86
N GLY A 69 32.92 2.65 3.77
CA GLY A 69 33.34 4.00 4.16
C GLY A 69 32.49 4.68 5.24
N LYS A 70 32.70 5.99 5.40
CA LYS A 70 32.04 6.82 6.43
C LYS A 70 30.58 7.19 6.12
N GLY A 71 29.82 6.25 5.57
CA GLY A 71 28.44 6.47 5.19
C GLY A 71 28.29 7.02 3.78
N LEU A 72 27.16 6.73 3.15
CA LEU A 72 26.76 7.28 1.87
C LEU A 72 26.46 8.78 2.04
N GLU A 73 27.40 9.64 1.72
CA GLU A 73 27.13 11.06 1.50
C GLU A 73 26.69 11.26 0.05
N GLY A 74 25.70 12.09 -0.16
CA GLY A 74 25.19 12.38 -1.49
C GLY A 74 23.67 12.38 -1.57
N TYR A 75 23.18 12.31 -2.77
CA TYR A 75 21.75 12.26 -3.04
C TYR A 75 21.43 11.11 -3.99
N THR A 76 20.26 10.55 -3.81
CA THR A 76 19.69 9.56 -4.72
C THR A 76 18.24 9.94 -4.99
N ALA A 77 17.84 9.86 -6.25
CA ALA A 77 16.45 10.07 -6.62
C ALA A 77 16.02 9.02 -7.65
N THR A 78 14.79 8.52 -7.50
CA THR A 78 14.18 7.58 -8.43
C THR A 78 12.78 8.08 -8.77
N VAL A 79 12.45 8.06 -10.05
CA VAL A 79 11.10 8.30 -10.55
C VAL A 79 10.60 7.04 -11.23
N SER A 80 9.43 6.60 -10.87
CA SER A 80 8.77 5.43 -11.44
C SER A 80 7.44 5.81 -12.06
N LEU A 81 7.15 5.27 -13.25
CA LEU A 81 5.87 5.43 -13.93
C LEU A 81 5.33 4.05 -14.29
N ARG A 82 4.04 3.86 -14.11
CA ARG A 82 3.33 2.61 -14.41
C ARG A 82 2.06 2.94 -15.18
N GLY A 83 1.77 2.16 -16.20
CA GLY A 83 0.56 2.28 -16.99
C GLY A 83 -0.04 0.91 -17.30
N SER A 84 -1.35 0.84 -17.35
CA SER A 84 -2.11 -0.33 -17.76
C SER A 84 -3.37 0.12 -18.51
N ASN A 85 -4.09 -0.82 -19.11
CA ASN A 85 -5.36 -0.55 -19.78
C ASN A 85 -6.52 -0.18 -18.82
N THR A 86 -6.30 -0.28 -17.51
CA THR A 86 -7.28 0.04 -16.46
C THR A 86 -6.79 1.10 -15.49
N GLY A 87 -5.66 1.75 -15.81
CA GLY A 87 -5.16 2.81 -14.94
C GLY A 87 -3.67 3.01 -15.05
N GLY A 88 -3.14 3.79 -14.14
CA GLY A 88 -1.73 4.08 -14.09
C GLY A 88 -1.32 4.63 -12.74
N GLY A 89 -0.06 4.94 -12.63
CA GLY A 89 0.47 5.54 -11.42
C GLY A 89 1.93 5.88 -11.56
N GLY A 90 2.45 6.50 -10.54
CA GLY A 90 3.86 6.84 -10.50
C GLY A 90 4.33 7.03 -9.07
N GLY A 91 5.62 7.12 -8.93
CA GLY A 91 6.24 7.40 -7.66
C GLY A 91 7.51 8.19 -7.82
N VAL A 92 7.83 8.94 -6.78
CA VAL A 92 9.08 9.65 -6.61
C VAL A 92 9.66 9.24 -5.27
N TYR A 93 10.90 8.84 -5.28
CA TYR A 93 11.71 8.63 -4.10
C TYR A 93 12.95 9.50 -4.19
N ALA A 94 13.29 10.20 -3.12
CA ALA A 94 14.54 10.92 -3.04
C ALA A 94 15.11 10.83 -1.62
N THR A 95 16.41 10.69 -1.51
CA THR A 95 17.13 10.79 -0.24
C THR A 95 18.39 11.62 -0.41
N VAL A 96 18.68 12.38 0.60
CA VAL A 96 19.91 13.18 0.72
C VAL A 96 20.55 12.85 2.04
N LYS A 97 21.81 12.48 2.02
CA LYS A 97 22.63 12.36 3.22
C LYS A 97 23.79 13.35 3.17
N GLU A 98 23.83 14.21 4.14
CA GLU A 98 24.91 15.16 4.36
C GLU A 98 25.40 15.04 5.80
N ARG A 99 26.64 14.60 5.98
CA ARG A 99 27.25 14.38 7.29
C ARG A 99 26.37 13.51 8.21
N LYS A 100 25.76 14.14 9.20
CA LYS A 100 24.96 13.50 10.25
C LYS A 100 23.45 13.48 9.93
N LEU A 101 23.02 14.22 8.91
CA LEU A 101 21.62 14.36 8.54
C LEU A 101 21.30 13.51 7.31
N THR A 102 20.27 12.71 7.42
CA THR A 102 19.65 12.02 6.28
C THR A 102 18.22 12.47 6.18
N VAL A 103 17.81 12.93 5.03
CA VAL A 103 16.42 13.29 4.74
C VAL A 103 15.96 12.48 3.54
N SER A 104 14.82 11.86 3.68
CA SER A 104 14.27 11.01 2.64
C SER A 104 12.78 11.33 2.43
N VAL A 105 12.38 11.33 1.19
CA VAL A 105 11.00 11.62 0.75
C VAL A 105 10.54 10.51 -0.18
N ASN A 106 9.31 10.06 0.01
CA ASN A 106 8.66 9.11 -0.87
C ASN A 106 7.24 9.59 -1.17
N TYR A 107 6.85 9.53 -2.43
CA TYR A 107 5.47 9.77 -2.84
C TYR A 107 5.08 8.76 -3.92
N ASN A 108 3.93 8.15 -3.76
CA ASN A 108 3.35 7.25 -4.74
C ASN A 108 1.89 7.60 -5.00
N ASN A 109 1.48 7.45 -6.25
CA ASN A 109 0.08 7.50 -6.60
C ASN A 109 -0.31 6.32 -7.49
N SER A 110 -1.59 5.96 -7.44
CA SER A 110 -2.21 4.99 -8.32
C SER A 110 -3.62 5.43 -8.64
N ILE A 111 -3.98 5.37 -9.91
CA ILE A 111 -5.30 5.68 -10.43
C ILE A 111 -5.79 4.43 -11.15
N GLN A 112 -6.97 3.97 -10.79
CA GLN A 112 -7.64 2.85 -11.45
C GLN A 112 -8.98 3.32 -12.00
N ASP A 113 -9.15 3.17 -13.31
CA ASP A 113 -10.41 3.34 -14.03
C ASP A 113 -10.86 1.94 -14.49
N ASN A 114 -11.59 1.27 -13.60
CA ASN A 114 -12.01 -0.09 -13.86
C ASN A 114 -13.08 -0.15 -14.94
N LYS A 115 -13.12 -1.27 -15.67
CA LYS A 115 -14.18 -1.56 -16.61
C LYS A 115 -15.53 -1.65 -15.87
N LYS A 116 -16.61 -1.46 -16.61
CA LYS A 116 -17.95 -1.72 -16.09
C LYS A 116 -18.05 -3.19 -15.63
N THR A 117 -18.61 -3.37 -14.46
CA THR A 117 -19.00 -4.68 -13.94
C THR A 117 -20.50 -4.84 -14.10
N TYR A 118 -20.94 -6.05 -14.40
CA TYR A 118 -22.34 -6.43 -14.53
C TYR A 118 -22.66 -7.45 -13.46
N SER A 119 -23.81 -7.31 -12.85
CA SER A 119 -24.28 -8.24 -11.85
C SER A 119 -25.77 -8.47 -12.03
N ASP A 120 -26.15 -9.72 -12.13
CA ASP A 120 -27.55 -10.16 -12.14
C ASP A 120 -27.80 -10.94 -10.85
N THR A 121 -28.84 -10.57 -10.13
CA THR A 121 -29.23 -11.18 -8.86
C THR A 121 -30.68 -11.59 -8.95
N GLU A 122 -30.98 -12.80 -8.50
CA GLU A 122 -32.34 -13.29 -8.36
C GLU A 122 -32.58 -13.68 -6.90
N ARG A 123 -33.67 -13.17 -6.32
CA ARG A 123 -34.09 -13.46 -4.96
C ARG A 123 -35.54 -13.97 -4.99
N SER A 124 -35.78 -15.13 -4.39
CA SER A 124 -37.09 -15.67 -4.19
C SER A 124 -37.53 -15.53 -2.73
N VAL A 125 -38.77 -15.11 -2.49
CA VAL A 125 -39.42 -15.17 -1.19
C VAL A 125 -40.39 -16.35 -1.22
N THR A 126 -40.30 -17.22 -0.22
CA THR A 126 -41.17 -18.41 -0.09
C THR A 126 -42.11 -18.25 1.09
N ASP A 127 -43.27 -18.94 1.01
CA ASP A 127 -44.18 -19.09 2.15
C ASP A 127 -43.65 -20.14 3.15
N ASP A 128 -44.41 -20.41 4.20
CA ASP A 128 -44.07 -21.39 5.26
C ASP A 128 -43.97 -22.84 4.71
N ASN A 129 -44.56 -23.11 3.55
CA ASN A 129 -44.50 -24.41 2.86
C ASN A 129 -43.36 -24.51 1.84
N GLY A 130 -42.54 -23.46 1.73
CA GLY A 130 -41.44 -23.42 0.80
C GLY A 130 -41.82 -23.08 -0.66
N VAL A 131 -43.08 -22.62 -0.89
CA VAL A 131 -43.56 -22.23 -2.21
C VAL A 131 -43.18 -20.78 -2.50
N PRO A 132 -42.51 -20.47 -3.64
CA PRO A 132 -42.19 -19.11 -3.97
C PRO A 132 -43.44 -18.22 -4.10
N THR A 133 -43.46 -17.08 -3.40
CA THR A 133 -44.53 -16.09 -3.45
C THR A 133 -44.16 -14.90 -4.32
N THR A 134 -42.88 -14.52 -4.37
CA THR A 134 -42.38 -13.49 -5.26
C THR A 134 -40.94 -13.81 -5.71
N VAL A 135 -40.59 -13.39 -6.91
CA VAL A 135 -39.23 -13.46 -7.44
C VAL A 135 -38.80 -12.05 -7.83
N THR A 136 -37.72 -11.57 -7.21
CA THR A 136 -37.14 -10.27 -7.54
C THR A 136 -35.87 -10.51 -8.36
N LYS A 137 -35.81 -9.92 -9.54
CA LYS A 137 -34.65 -9.91 -10.43
C LYS A 137 -34.07 -8.51 -10.47
N GLU A 138 -32.76 -8.43 -10.26
CA GLU A 138 -32.02 -7.18 -10.34
C GLU A 138 -30.86 -7.36 -11.30
N SER A 139 -30.80 -6.50 -12.31
CA SER A 139 -29.67 -6.34 -13.21
C SER A 139 -29.00 -5.02 -12.93
N SER A 140 -27.74 -5.04 -12.60
CA SER A 140 -26.99 -3.82 -12.28
C SER A 140 -25.69 -3.71 -13.04
N THR A 141 -25.30 -2.49 -13.34
CA THR A 141 -23.97 -2.15 -13.88
C THR A 141 -23.31 -1.15 -12.95
N ALA A 142 -22.02 -1.34 -12.71
CA ALA A 142 -21.24 -0.40 -11.92
C ALA A 142 -19.90 -0.09 -12.61
N LYS A 143 -19.51 1.17 -12.59
CA LYS A 143 -18.17 1.61 -13.03
C LYS A 143 -17.41 2.23 -11.86
N PRO A 144 -16.58 1.45 -11.13
CA PRO A 144 -15.79 1.96 -10.04
C PRO A 144 -14.48 2.59 -10.53
N ASN A 145 -14.17 3.78 -10.03
CA ASN A 145 -12.89 4.45 -10.18
C ASN A 145 -12.27 4.65 -8.82
N SER A 146 -10.98 4.39 -8.69
CA SER A 146 -10.28 4.61 -7.43
C SER A 146 -8.97 5.34 -7.64
N GLN A 147 -8.60 6.13 -6.64
CA GLN A 147 -7.35 6.85 -6.57
C GLN A 147 -6.71 6.63 -5.21
N TRP A 148 -5.43 6.36 -5.22
CA TRP A 148 -4.65 6.22 -4.02
C TRP A 148 -3.41 7.10 -4.10
N HIS A 149 -3.15 7.82 -3.02
CA HIS A 149 -1.99 8.66 -2.84
C HIS A 149 -1.34 8.29 -1.52
N SER A 150 -0.04 8.14 -1.49
CA SER A 150 0.72 8.00 -0.26
C SER A 150 2.00 8.80 -0.35
N GLY A 151 2.38 9.41 0.75
CA GLY A 151 3.62 10.15 0.89
C GLY A 151 4.23 9.91 2.25
N SER A 152 5.54 9.88 2.32
CA SER A 152 6.29 9.86 3.57
C SER A 152 7.51 10.76 3.52
N LEU A 153 7.79 11.36 4.65
CA LEU A 153 8.99 12.14 4.91
C LEU A 153 9.67 11.54 6.14
N GLU A 154 10.95 11.29 6.05
CA GLU A 154 11.76 10.85 7.17
C GLU A 154 13.02 11.71 7.26
N ALA A 155 13.36 12.13 8.46
CA ALA A 155 14.58 12.84 8.77
C ALA A 155 15.29 12.13 9.94
N SER A 156 16.53 11.72 9.72
CA SER A 156 17.35 11.06 10.71
C SER A 156 18.60 11.89 11.00
N TYR A 157 18.91 12.09 12.27
CA TYR A 157 20.09 12.82 12.71
C TYR A 157 20.97 11.98 13.63
N GLU A 158 22.20 11.73 13.19
CA GLU A 158 23.22 11.03 13.94
C GLU A 158 23.89 11.98 14.96
N ILE A 159 23.45 11.95 16.22
CA ILE A 159 24.05 12.79 17.28
C ILE A 159 25.54 12.45 17.38
N ASP A 160 25.82 11.16 17.47
CA ASP A 160 27.17 10.57 17.46
C ASP A 160 27.10 9.12 16.91
N SER A 161 28.20 8.38 17.02
CA SER A 161 28.31 6.99 16.53
C SER A 161 27.33 6.02 17.22
N LEU A 162 26.83 6.38 18.38
CA LEU A 162 25.99 5.51 19.22
C LEU A 162 24.53 5.98 19.30
N ARG A 163 24.23 7.22 18.93
CA ARG A 163 22.91 7.84 19.13
C ARG A 163 22.34 8.39 17.82
N LEU A 164 21.08 8.02 17.56
CA LEU A 164 20.33 8.45 16.39
C LEU A 164 18.94 8.95 16.83
N ILE A 165 18.49 10.04 16.25
CA ILE A 165 17.10 10.49 16.31
C ILE A 165 16.50 10.38 14.91
N THR A 166 15.31 9.84 14.82
CA THR A 166 14.56 9.75 13.55
C THR A 166 13.16 10.32 13.76
N ALA A 167 12.78 11.25 12.91
CA ALA A 167 11.41 11.75 12.82
C ALA A 167 10.81 11.31 11.49
N SER A 168 9.58 10.80 11.52
CA SER A 168 8.86 10.37 10.33
C SER A 168 7.44 10.92 10.30
N LEU A 169 6.96 11.24 9.10
CA LEU A 169 5.60 11.66 8.80
C LEU A 169 5.11 10.88 7.59
N SER A 170 3.95 10.26 7.70
CA SER A 170 3.32 9.54 6.60
C SER A 170 1.90 10.03 6.39
N LEU A 171 1.55 10.20 5.13
CA LEU A 171 0.24 10.67 4.68
C LEU A 171 -0.29 9.65 3.67
N SER A 172 -1.55 9.26 3.80
CA SER A 172 -2.20 8.49 2.77
C SER A 172 -3.63 8.96 2.53
N ARG A 173 -4.07 8.86 1.29
CA ARG A 173 -5.44 9.15 0.88
C ARG A 173 -5.90 8.15 -0.15
N TYR A 174 -7.04 7.55 0.13
CA TYR A 174 -7.76 6.71 -0.79
C TYR A 174 -9.11 7.35 -1.11
N SER A 175 -9.52 7.32 -2.37
CA SER A 175 -10.85 7.76 -2.81
C SER A 175 -11.37 6.77 -3.83
N ARG A 176 -12.59 6.31 -3.64
CA ARG A 176 -13.31 5.47 -4.60
C ARG A 176 -14.64 6.14 -4.92
N LYS A 177 -14.93 6.22 -6.22
CA LYS A 177 -16.23 6.66 -6.74
C LYS A 177 -16.78 5.52 -7.58
N ALA A 178 -18.07 5.30 -7.49
CA ALA A 178 -18.79 4.35 -8.35
C ALA A 178 -20.14 4.93 -8.74
N ASN A 179 -20.44 4.87 -10.03
CA ASN A 179 -21.77 5.06 -10.56
C ASN A 179 -22.35 3.67 -10.83
N SER A 180 -23.51 3.39 -10.29
CA SER A 180 -24.23 2.13 -10.49
C SER A 180 -25.63 2.43 -10.97
N ASP A 181 -26.00 1.78 -12.07
CA ASP A 181 -27.35 1.78 -12.60
C ASP A 181 -27.94 0.40 -12.33
N ALA A 182 -29.10 0.31 -11.70
CA ALA A 182 -29.78 -0.94 -11.41
C ALA A 182 -31.23 -0.90 -11.88
N GLN A 183 -31.67 -2.01 -12.44
CA GLN A 183 -33.07 -2.27 -12.79
C GLN A 183 -33.57 -3.46 -11.99
N THR A 184 -34.65 -3.26 -11.27
CA THR A 184 -35.25 -4.26 -10.39
C THR A 184 -36.67 -4.54 -10.84
N HIS A 185 -37.01 -5.82 -11.02
CA HIS A 185 -38.34 -6.31 -11.34
C HIS A 185 -38.78 -7.36 -10.34
N THR A 186 -39.96 -7.21 -9.82
CA THR A 186 -40.57 -8.22 -8.94
C THR A 186 -41.74 -8.91 -9.66
N LEU A 187 -41.63 -10.21 -9.79
CA LEU A 187 -42.48 -11.05 -10.59
C LEU A 187 -43.33 -11.95 -9.70
N ALA A 188 -44.53 -12.24 -10.15
CA ALA A 188 -45.37 -13.33 -9.63
C ALA A 188 -44.83 -14.68 -10.15
N PRO A 189 -44.43 -15.64 -9.31
CA PRO A 189 -43.74 -16.86 -9.75
C PRO A 189 -44.57 -17.73 -10.68
N ALA A 190 -45.88 -17.82 -10.41
CA ALA A 190 -46.79 -18.70 -11.15
C ALA A 190 -47.08 -18.23 -12.58
N SER A 191 -47.12 -16.92 -12.82
CA SER A 191 -47.48 -16.33 -14.12
C SER A 191 -46.32 -15.63 -14.80
N GLY A 192 -45.24 -15.38 -14.11
CA GLY A 192 -44.14 -14.54 -14.61
C GLY A 192 -44.54 -13.08 -14.81
N THR A 193 -45.72 -12.68 -14.32
CA THR A 193 -46.27 -11.33 -14.46
C THR A 193 -45.44 -10.35 -13.62
N ASP A 194 -45.03 -9.24 -14.23
CA ASP A 194 -44.35 -8.15 -13.53
C ASP A 194 -45.34 -7.44 -12.58
N LEU A 195 -45.06 -7.52 -11.29
CA LEU A 195 -45.90 -6.90 -10.24
C LEU A 195 -45.54 -5.42 -10.10
N TYR A 196 -44.27 -5.14 -10.08
CA TYR A 196 -43.68 -3.79 -10.10
C TYR A 196 -42.21 -3.84 -10.46
N GLY A 197 -41.73 -2.74 -11.02
CA GLY A 197 -40.30 -2.56 -11.31
C GLY A 197 -39.89 -1.11 -11.06
N TYR A 198 -38.61 -0.93 -10.79
CA TYR A 198 -38.02 0.38 -10.67
C TYR A 198 -36.59 0.37 -11.17
N SER A 199 -36.12 1.55 -11.57
CA SER A 199 -34.70 1.79 -11.85
C SER A 199 -34.11 2.68 -10.76
N SER A 200 -32.86 2.45 -10.42
CA SER A 200 -32.12 3.28 -9.50
C SER A 200 -30.73 3.63 -10.03
N ASP A 201 -30.38 4.91 -9.93
CA ASP A 201 -29.06 5.41 -10.22
C ASP A 201 -28.40 5.76 -8.88
N ILE A 202 -27.31 5.07 -8.57
CA ILE A 202 -26.62 5.23 -7.29
C ILE A 202 -25.23 5.76 -7.56
N PHE A 203 -24.95 6.94 -7.02
CA PHE A 203 -23.60 7.46 -6.92
C PHE A 203 -23.03 7.21 -5.53
N SER A 204 -21.95 6.47 -5.44
CA SER A 204 -21.23 6.28 -4.20
C SER A 204 -19.84 6.91 -4.25
N LYS A 205 -19.47 7.58 -3.18
CA LYS A 205 -18.13 8.14 -2.98
C LYS A 205 -17.64 7.82 -1.58
N ASN A 206 -16.58 7.04 -1.53
CA ASN A 206 -15.90 6.71 -0.29
C ASN A 206 -14.50 7.33 -0.32
N SER A 207 -14.11 7.99 0.76
CA SER A 207 -12.76 8.52 0.91
C SER A 207 -12.23 8.25 2.31
N TYR A 208 -10.97 7.88 2.36
CA TYR A 208 -10.24 7.64 3.59
C TYR A 208 -8.92 8.41 3.52
N SER A 209 -8.56 9.05 4.62
CA SER A 209 -7.28 9.74 4.76
C SER A 209 -6.66 9.37 6.09
N SER A 210 -5.37 9.15 6.12
CA SER A 210 -4.62 8.94 7.35
C SER A 210 -3.37 9.79 7.38
N VAL A 211 -3.03 10.23 8.58
CA VAL A 211 -1.79 10.93 8.90
C VAL A 211 -1.18 10.21 10.07
N SER A 212 0.08 9.84 9.99
CA SER A 212 0.82 9.27 11.11
C SER A 212 2.20 9.92 11.19
N GLY A 213 2.66 10.12 12.43
CA GLY A 213 3.98 10.62 12.73
C GLY A 213 4.62 9.78 13.82
N ALA A 214 5.94 9.64 13.77
CA ALA A 214 6.71 9.00 14.80
C ALA A 214 8.00 9.79 15.07
N LEU A 215 8.46 9.71 16.31
CA LEU A 215 9.75 10.23 16.73
C LEU A 215 10.46 9.11 17.52
N ASP A 216 11.59 8.68 17.01
CA ASP A 216 12.34 7.57 17.55
C ASP A 216 13.71 8.07 18.02
N TYR A 217 14.14 7.60 19.20
CA TYR A 217 15.48 7.79 19.70
C TYR A 217 16.13 6.42 19.94
N GLN A 218 17.25 6.21 19.28
CA GLN A 218 18.04 4.98 19.43
C GLN A 218 19.39 5.29 20.09
N ARG A 219 19.76 4.46 21.05
CA ARG A 219 21.10 4.42 21.65
C ARG A 219 21.65 3.00 21.60
N SER A 220 22.85 2.85 21.03
CA SER A 220 23.63 1.61 21.08
C SER A 220 24.57 1.65 22.27
N PHE A 221 24.84 0.52 22.90
CA PHE A 221 25.73 0.37 24.05
C PHE A 221 26.95 -0.46 23.65
#